data_64ccd0cf1be6ba9a5844217aebca7851
#
_entry.id   64ccd0cf1be6ba9a5844217aebca7851
#
_cell.length_a   1.000
_cell.length_b   1.000
_cell.length_c   1.000
_cell.angle_alpha   90.00
_cell.angle_beta   90.00
_cell.angle_gamma   90.00
#
_symmetry.space_group_name_H-M   'P 1'
#
loop_
_entity.id
_entity.type
_entity.pdbx_description
1 polymer ?
#
loop_
_entity_poly.entity_id
_entity_poly.type
_entity_poly.pdbx_seq_one_letter_code
_entity_poly.pdbx_strand_id
1 'polypeptide(L)'
;MKKIILLLVVVFVSAGSLPAQTITDIFNKAAELDSTGIFKKIAAAIPGNTVKGLSNDEIIAGLKEALKVGTDSSSKRLGKTDGFFANLAIKIFMPEEAKKVEKTLRNFGMGNLVDKAILSMNRAAEDAAKGVGDIFWNAIKQMTIKDGLQILRGGDFAATDYLKKTTTKVLTDKFKPVIETALIKTDATKYWRDVFTAYNRLSRTPVNTDLTGYVTERALSGLFLNIGLEEQKIRKDPAAQVTALLKKVFGSK
;
A
#
# COMPACT_ATOMS: atom_id res chain seq x y z
N MET A 1 -51.46 -34.58 -0.17
CA MET A 1 -50.17 -34.87 0.41
C MET A 1 -49.24 -35.23 -0.77
N LYS A 2 -48.57 -34.22 -1.33
CA LYS A 2 -47.59 -34.44 -2.41
C LYS A 2 -46.22 -34.59 -1.76
N LYS A 3 -45.64 -35.79 -1.87
CA LYS A 3 -44.29 -36.09 -1.42
C LYS A 3 -43.30 -35.29 -2.26
N ILE A 4 -42.59 -34.38 -1.65
CA ILE A 4 -41.46 -33.69 -2.21
C ILE A 4 -40.30 -34.68 -2.15
N ILE A 5 -39.91 -35.23 -3.29
CA ILE A 5 -38.69 -36.01 -3.43
C ILE A 5 -37.55 -35.00 -3.52
N LEU A 6 -36.85 -34.83 -2.39
CA LEU A 6 -35.61 -34.09 -2.32
C LEU A 6 -34.51 -34.96 -2.96
N LEU A 7 -34.25 -34.77 -4.25
CA LEU A 7 -33.16 -35.41 -4.94
C LEU A 7 -31.85 -34.69 -4.56
N LEU A 8 -31.20 -35.14 -3.51
CA LEU A 8 -29.85 -34.71 -3.12
C LEU A 8 -28.89 -35.35 -4.12
N VAL A 9 -28.53 -34.60 -5.20
CA VAL A 9 -27.43 -34.99 -6.07
C VAL A 9 -26.14 -34.69 -5.33
N VAL A 10 -25.68 -35.66 -4.56
CA VAL A 10 -24.29 -35.64 -4.05
C VAL A 10 -23.40 -36.06 -5.20
N VAL A 11 -22.84 -35.08 -5.90
CA VAL A 11 -21.77 -35.32 -6.86
C VAL A 11 -20.50 -35.60 -6.07
N PHE A 12 -20.15 -36.87 -5.93
CA PHE A 12 -18.80 -37.27 -5.57
C PHE A 12 -17.86 -36.87 -6.71
N VAL A 13 -17.14 -35.80 -6.53
CA VAL A 13 -16.02 -35.43 -7.42
C VAL A 13 -14.84 -36.30 -7.05
N SER A 14 -14.75 -37.51 -7.67
CA SER A 14 -13.47 -38.19 -7.83
C SER A 14 -12.62 -37.36 -8.79
N ALA A 15 -11.35 -37.12 -8.44
CA ALA A 15 -10.39 -36.31 -9.17
C ALA A 15 -10.31 -36.68 -10.66
N GLY A 16 -10.99 -35.93 -11.48
CA GLY A 16 -10.95 -35.97 -12.94
C GLY A 16 -11.53 -34.67 -13.44
N SER A 17 -10.71 -33.85 -14.09
CA SER A 17 -11.03 -32.52 -14.63
C SER A 17 -12.18 -32.61 -15.63
N LEU A 18 -13.40 -32.28 -15.21
CA LEU A 18 -14.49 -31.95 -16.13
C LEU A 18 -14.27 -30.55 -16.68
N PRO A 19 -14.46 -30.32 -17.98
CA PRO A 19 -14.33 -28.98 -18.56
C PRO A 19 -15.40 -28.05 -17.97
N ALA A 20 -15.00 -26.85 -17.61
CA ALA A 20 -15.85 -25.84 -16.96
C ALA A 20 -17.18 -25.57 -17.73
N GLN A 21 -17.20 -25.77 -19.04
CA GLN A 21 -18.38 -25.63 -19.89
C GLN A 21 -19.50 -26.65 -19.52
N THR A 22 -19.17 -27.88 -19.14
CA THR A 22 -20.16 -28.91 -18.83
C THR A 22 -20.96 -28.60 -17.56
N ILE A 23 -20.30 -27.95 -16.58
CA ILE A 23 -20.96 -27.56 -15.32
C ILE A 23 -21.89 -26.37 -15.59
N THR A 24 -21.47 -25.41 -16.38
CA THR A 24 -22.26 -24.23 -16.78
C THR A 24 -23.52 -24.65 -17.54
N ASP A 25 -23.41 -25.63 -18.47
CA ASP A 25 -24.54 -26.15 -19.25
C ASP A 25 -25.55 -26.88 -18.39
N ILE A 26 -25.10 -27.66 -17.39
CA ILE A 26 -25.97 -28.34 -16.44
C ILE A 26 -26.75 -27.33 -15.59
N PHE A 27 -26.08 -26.27 -15.11
CA PHE A 27 -26.73 -25.25 -14.30
C PHE A 27 -27.72 -24.40 -15.12
N ASN A 28 -27.39 -24.04 -16.35
CA ASN A 28 -28.28 -23.25 -17.23
C ASN A 28 -29.56 -24.09 -17.55
N LYS A 29 -29.39 -25.39 -17.81
CA LYS A 29 -30.51 -26.27 -18.09
C LYS A 29 -31.38 -26.52 -16.85
N ALA A 30 -30.79 -26.56 -15.66
CA ALA A 30 -31.52 -26.63 -14.41
C ALA A 30 -32.26 -25.31 -14.09
N ALA A 31 -31.69 -24.18 -14.45
CA ALA A 31 -32.32 -22.86 -14.27
C ALA A 31 -33.52 -22.63 -15.20
N GLU A 32 -33.51 -23.21 -16.41
CA GLU A 32 -34.65 -23.21 -17.33
C GLU A 32 -35.85 -24.04 -16.85
N LEU A 33 -35.60 -25.05 -16.02
CA LEU A 33 -36.59 -25.91 -15.44
C LEU A 33 -37.15 -25.44 -14.09
N ASP A 34 -36.57 -24.35 -13.55
CA ASP A 34 -36.92 -23.86 -12.22
C ASP A 34 -38.06 -22.83 -12.26
N SER A 35 -39.26 -23.34 -12.10
CA SER A 35 -40.45 -22.49 -11.96
C SER A 35 -40.51 -21.66 -10.68
N THR A 36 -39.57 -21.86 -9.72
CA THR A 36 -39.54 -21.17 -8.44
C THR A 36 -38.46 -20.10 -8.36
N GLY A 37 -37.57 -20.02 -9.35
CA GLY A 37 -36.48 -19.08 -9.40
C GLY A 37 -35.36 -19.31 -8.37
N ILE A 38 -35.41 -20.44 -7.64
CA ILE A 38 -34.44 -20.80 -6.62
C ILE A 38 -33.08 -21.10 -7.25
N PHE A 39 -33.06 -21.83 -8.38
CA PHE A 39 -31.80 -22.12 -9.08
C PHE A 39 -31.14 -20.86 -9.65
N LYS A 40 -31.93 -19.89 -10.10
CA LYS A 40 -31.43 -18.59 -10.56
C LYS A 40 -30.77 -17.80 -9.41
N LYS A 41 -31.34 -17.89 -8.19
CA LYS A 41 -30.75 -17.29 -6.98
C LYS A 41 -29.51 -18.05 -6.51
N ILE A 42 -29.49 -19.39 -6.62
CA ILE A 42 -28.33 -20.21 -6.26
C ILE A 42 -27.20 -20.00 -7.29
N ALA A 43 -27.51 -19.96 -8.59
CA ALA A 43 -26.52 -19.66 -9.64
C ALA A 43 -25.89 -18.28 -9.48
N ALA A 44 -26.66 -17.29 -9.03
CA ALA A 44 -26.15 -15.95 -8.70
C ALA A 44 -25.29 -15.92 -7.41
N ALA A 45 -25.44 -16.93 -6.55
CA ALA A 45 -24.69 -17.06 -5.29
C ALA A 45 -23.43 -17.94 -5.39
N ILE A 46 -23.19 -18.62 -6.52
CA ILE A 46 -22.02 -19.47 -6.72
C ILE A 46 -20.83 -18.61 -7.18
N PRO A 47 -19.70 -18.60 -6.45
CA PRO A 47 -18.56 -17.72 -6.72
C PRO A 47 -17.82 -17.97 -8.06
N GLY A 48 -18.23 -18.92 -8.87
CA GLY A 48 -17.58 -19.27 -10.14
C GLY A 48 -18.22 -18.69 -11.41
N ASN A 49 -19.42 -18.11 -11.33
CA ASN A 49 -20.18 -17.69 -12.54
C ASN A 49 -20.12 -16.18 -12.84
N THR A 50 -19.25 -15.44 -12.16
CA THR A 50 -19.19 -13.97 -12.25
C THR A 50 -17.99 -13.42 -12.99
N VAL A 51 -17.35 -14.21 -13.85
CA VAL A 51 -16.23 -13.75 -14.72
C VAL A 51 -16.73 -12.91 -15.90
N LYS A 52 -18.02 -12.85 -16.15
CA LYS A 52 -18.64 -11.96 -17.16
C LYS A 52 -19.59 -11.00 -16.45
N GLY A 53 -19.09 -9.85 -15.98
CA GLY A 53 -19.98 -8.72 -15.69
C GLY A 53 -19.85 -8.05 -14.33
N LEU A 54 -18.63 -7.81 -13.83
CA LEU A 54 -18.48 -6.75 -12.83
C LEU A 54 -18.85 -5.43 -13.48
N SER A 55 -19.80 -4.69 -12.90
CA SER A 55 -20.07 -3.32 -13.30
C SER A 55 -18.84 -2.44 -13.04
N ASN A 56 -18.67 -1.36 -13.78
CA ASN A 56 -17.59 -0.41 -13.51
C ASN A 56 -17.64 0.10 -12.08
N ASP A 57 -18.81 0.25 -11.48
CA ASP A 57 -18.98 0.69 -10.09
C ASP A 57 -18.47 -0.35 -9.09
N GLU A 58 -18.71 -1.64 -9.30
CA GLU A 58 -18.17 -2.72 -8.46
C GLU A 58 -16.65 -2.79 -8.56
N ILE A 59 -16.09 -2.63 -9.76
CA ILE A 59 -14.63 -2.58 -9.98
C ILE A 59 -14.02 -1.41 -9.21
N ILE A 60 -14.60 -0.23 -9.32
CA ILE A 60 -14.12 0.98 -8.63
C ILE A 60 -14.24 0.83 -7.11
N ALA A 61 -15.37 0.31 -6.62
CA ALA A 61 -15.56 0.08 -5.20
C ALA A 61 -14.51 -0.91 -4.63
N GLY A 62 -14.25 -2.03 -5.33
CA GLY A 62 -13.24 -2.98 -4.92
C GLY A 62 -11.82 -2.42 -4.94
N LEU A 63 -11.51 -1.62 -5.96
CA LEU A 63 -10.21 -0.97 -6.05
C LEU A 63 -10.02 0.08 -4.94
N LYS A 64 -11.04 0.90 -4.63
CA LYS A 64 -11.00 1.85 -3.52
C LYS A 64 -10.80 1.14 -2.18
N GLU A 65 -11.45 0.00 -1.98
CA GLU A 65 -11.26 -0.82 -0.78
C GLU A 65 -9.85 -1.39 -0.68
N ALA A 66 -9.30 -1.93 -1.77
CA ALA A 66 -7.92 -2.41 -1.84
C ALA A 66 -6.91 -1.32 -1.46
N LEU A 67 -7.07 -0.14 -2.05
CA LEU A 67 -6.22 1.01 -1.77
C LEU A 67 -6.33 1.46 -0.32
N LYS A 68 -7.54 1.48 0.25
CA LYS A 68 -7.75 1.80 1.65
C LYS A 68 -7.04 0.79 2.56
N VAL A 69 -7.22 -0.51 2.34
CA VAL A 69 -6.56 -1.57 3.11
C VAL A 69 -5.03 -1.45 3.01
N GLY A 70 -4.49 -1.26 1.80
CA GLY A 70 -3.06 -1.12 1.57
C GLY A 70 -2.45 0.12 2.23
N THR A 71 -3.11 1.27 2.12
CA THR A 71 -2.64 2.52 2.73
C THR A 71 -2.75 2.52 4.25
N ASP A 72 -3.85 2.00 4.81
CA ASP A 72 -4.03 1.86 6.26
C ASP A 72 -3.01 0.88 6.87
N SER A 73 -2.77 -0.25 6.21
CA SER A 73 -1.78 -1.25 6.65
C SER A 73 -0.37 -0.68 6.63
N SER A 74 -0.01 0.03 5.56
CA SER A 74 1.29 0.67 5.42
C SER A 74 1.50 1.77 6.47
N SER A 75 0.53 2.67 6.64
CA SER A 75 0.57 3.74 7.64
C SER A 75 0.72 3.19 9.06
N LYS A 76 -0.08 2.19 9.43
CA LYS A 76 -0.01 1.54 10.75
C LYS A 76 1.31 0.85 11.01
N ARG A 77 1.89 0.19 9.99
CA ARG A 77 3.19 -0.48 10.11
C ARG A 77 4.31 0.51 10.25
N LEU A 78 4.35 1.54 9.39
CA LEU A 78 5.40 2.53 9.36
C LEU A 78 5.33 3.52 10.53
N GLY A 79 4.14 3.82 11.04
CA GLY A 79 3.93 4.69 12.20
C GLY A 79 4.24 4.05 13.55
N LYS A 80 4.61 2.76 13.60
CA LYS A 80 5.10 2.11 14.82
C LYS A 80 6.57 2.43 15.06
N THR A 81 7.00 2.30 16.31
CA THR A 81 8.43 2.29 16.66
C THR A 81 9.15 1.24 15.83
N ASP A 82 10.28 1.60 15.27
CA ASP A 82 11.07 0.76 14.36
C ASP A 82 10.44 0.46 12.99
N GLY A 83 9.33 1.11 12.66
CA GLY A 83 8.69 0.96 11.35
C GLY A 83 9.57 1.41 10.19
N PHE A 84 10.37 2.45 10.39
CA PHE A 84 11.44 2.88 9.48
C PHE A 84 12.80 2.38 9.94
N PHE A 85 13.15 2.56 11.22
CA PHE A 85 14.51 2.33 11.70
C PHE A 85 14.98 0.89 11.55
N ALA A 86 14.12 -0.10 11.82
CA ALA A 86 14.50 -1.52 11.70
C ALA A 86 14.35 -2.07 10.27
N ASN A 87 13.72 -1.35 9.36
CA ASN A 87 13.51 -1.79 7.98
C ASN A 87 14.61 -1.23 7.06
N LEU A 88 15.60 -2.03 6.74
CA LEU A 88 16.77 -1.62 5.94
C LEU A 88 16.40 -1.09 4.55
N ALA A 89 15.27 -1.51 3.96
CA ALA A 89 14.82 -1.05 2.64
C ALA A 89 14.37 0.41 2.63
N ILE A 90 13.96 0.96 3.78
CA ILE A 90 13.42 2.33 3.91
C ILE A 90 14.09 3.13 5.03
N LYS A 91 15.00 2.53 5.78
CA LYS A 91 15.75 3.21 6.83
C LYS A 91 16.41 4.46 6.27
N ILE A 92 16.20 5.57 6.96
CA ILE A 92 16.79 6.86 6.59
C ILE A 92 18.19 6.91 7.16
N PHE A 93 19.17 6.79 6.30
CA PHE A 93 20.60 6.96 6.61
C PHE A 93 21.03 8.41 6.37
N MET A 94 22.29 8.70 6.67
CA MET A 94 22.90 9.95 6.25
C MET A 94 22.93 10.04 4.72
N PRO A 95 22.67 11.22 4.12
CA PRO A 95 22.75 11.38 2.68
C PRO A 95 24.18 11.15 2.17
N GLU A 96 24.30 10.81 0.89
CA GLU A 96 25.59 10.45 0.27
C GLU A 96 26.65 11.53 0.47
N GLU A 97 26.26 12.80 0.36
CA GLU A 97 27.11 13.96 0.52
C GLU A 97 27.68 14.06 1.95
N ALA A 98 26.92 13.55 2.93
CA ALA A 98 27.30 13.57 4.35
C ALA A 98 28.16 12.36 4.75
N LYS A 99 28.33 11.33 3.92
CA LYS A 99 29.08 10.12 4.26
C LYS A 99 30.55 10.38 4.66
N LYS A 100 31.19 11.37 4.03
CA LYS A 100 32.56 11.74 4.40
C LYS A 100 32.60 12.30 5.83
N VAL A 101 31.63 13.13 6.18
CA VAL A 101 31.50 13.70 7.53
C VAL A 101 31.17 12.60 8.54
N GLU A 102 30.24 11.71 8.22
CA GLU A 102 29.92 10.54 9.03
C GLU A 102 31.16 9.70 9.33
N LYS A 103 31.94 9.35 8.28
CA LYS A 103 33.18 8.55 8.44
C LYS A 103 34.18 9.27 9.34
N THR A 104 34.34 10.56 9.15
CA THR A 104 35.25 11.39 9.98
C THR A 104 34.82 11.37 11.44
N LEU A 105 33.55 11.63 11.74
CA LEU A 105 33.01 11.61 13.10
C LEU A 105 33.18 10.24 13.76
N ARG A 106 32.92 9.15 13.03
CA ARG A 106 33.12 7.78 13.55
C ARG A 106 34.60 7.50 13.87
N ASN A 107 35.53 7.95 13.00
CA ASN A 107 36.98 7.78 13.23
C ASN A 107 37.49 8.55 14.45
N PHE A 108 36.87 9.67 14.80
CA PHE A 108 37.17 10.45 16.00
C PHE A 108 36.41 9.98 17.26
N GLY A 109 35.77 8.82 17.22
CA GLY A 109 35.03 8.27 18.38
C GLY A 109 33.65 8.91 18.61
N MET A 110 33.17 9.76 17.70
CA MET A 110 31.88 10.44 17.79
C MET A 110 30.75 9.68 17.09
N GLY A 111 30.88 8.37 16.87
CA GLY A 111 29.89 7.53 16.21
C GLY A 111 28.51 7.58 16.85
N ASN A 112 28.45 7.71 18.19
CA ASN A 112 27.17 7.85 18.91
C ASN A 112 26.35 9.06 18.48
N LEU A 113 26.97 10.16 18.02
CA LEU A 113 26.25 11.33 17.51
C LEU A 113 25.58 11.01 16.17
N VAL A 114 26.30 10.31 15.30
CA VAL A 114 25.77 9.87 14.01
C VAL A 114 24.61 8.89 14.22
N ASP A 115 24.75 7.93 15.12
CA ASP A 115 23.70 6.93 15.39
C ASP A 115 22.44 7.58 15.98
N LYS A 116 22.60 8.56 16.87
CA LYS A 116 21.47 9.37 17.38
C LYS A 116 20.80 10.19 16.29
N ALA A 117 21.55 10.80 15.38
CA ALA A 117 21.01 11.54 14.25
C ALA A 117 20.22 10.61 13.33
N ILE A 118 20.76 9.44 12.97
CA ILE A 118 20.04 8.44 12.17
C ILE A 118 18.77 7.97 12.88
N LEU A 119 18.85 7.68 14.17
CA LEU A 119 17.68 7.28 14.95
C LEU A 119 16.59 8.38 14.94
N SER A 120 16.96 9.63 15.18
CA SER A 120 16.00 10.75 15.23
C SER A 120 15.32 11.01 13.89
N MET A 121 16.05 10.91 12.77
CA MET A 121 15.45 11.00 11.43
C MET A 121 14.38 9.93 11.20
N ASN A 122 14.64 8.70 11.60
CA ASN A 122 13.69 7.60 11.46
C ASN A 122 12.50 7.74 12.40
N ARG A 123 12.69 8.17 13.65
CA ARG A 123 11.59 8.46 14.59
C ARG A 123 10.69 9.59 14.08
N ALA A 124 11.27 10.61 13.47
CA ALA A 124 10.49 11.69 12.85
C ALA A 124 9.64 11.19 11.68
N ALA A 125 10.18 10.30 10.84
CA ALA A 125 9.44 9.68 9.75
C ALA A 125 8.30 8.76 10.26
N GLU A 126 8.55 8.00 11.32
CA GLU A 126 7.55 7.16 12.00
C GLU A 126 6.41 8.01 12.57
N ASP A 127 6.70 9.13 13.19
CA ASP A 127 5.68 10.04 13.71
C ASP A 127 4.83 10.66 12.59
N ALA A 128 5.46 11.09 11.50
CA ALA A 128 4.77 11.63 10.35
C ALA A 128 3.85 10.60 9.67
N ALA A 129 4.25 9.33 9.63
CA ALA A 129 3.47 8.26 9.00
C ALA A 129 2.15 7.93 9.74
N LYS A 130 1.98 8.33 11.01
CA LYS A 130 0.77 8.05 11.80
C LYS A 130 -0.49 8.75 11.29
N GLY A 131 -0.35 9.89 10.61
CA GLY A 131 -1.50 10.74 10.25
C GLY A 131 -1.86 10.76 8.77
N VAL A 132 -1.44 9.77 7.98
CA VAL A 132 -1.58 9.84 6.50
C VAL A 132 -2.85 9.18 5.96
N GLY A 133 -3.55 8.37 6.75
CA GLY A 133 -4.71 7.61 6.29
C GLY A 133 -5.80 8.49 5.66
N ASP A 134 -6.13 9.60 6.28
CA ASP A 134 -7.16 10.52 5.79
C ASP A 134 -6.76 11.21 4.48
N ILE A 135 -5.47 11.50 4.29
CA ILE A 135 -4.97 12.11 3.06
C ILE A 135 -5.14 11.14 1.90
N PHE A 136 -4.74 9.88 2.09
CA PHE A 136 -4.95 8.84 1.08
C PHE A 136 -6.43 8.58 0.84
N TRP A 137 -7.23 8.50 1.90
CA TRP A 137 -8.66 8.26 1.75
C TRP A 137 -9.37 9.37 0.97
N ASN A 138 -8.98 10.63 1.16
CA ASN A 138 -9.52 11.73 0.38
C ASN A 138 -9.16 11.63 -1.11
N ALA A 139 -7.93 11.25 -1.44
CA ALA A 139 -7.52 11.02 -2.82
C ALA A 139 -8.24 9.80 -3.44
N ILE A 140 -8.38 8.71 -2.69
CA ILE A 140 -9.07 7.49 -3.12
C ILE A 140 -10.56 7.77 -3.40
N LYS A 141 -11.22 8.56 -2.55
CA LYS A 141 -12.63 8.95 -2.79
C LYS A 141 -12.82 9.72 -4.09
N GLN A 142 -11.87 10.59 -4.43
CA GLN A 142 -11.93 11.42 -5.64
C GLN A 142 -11.58 10.66 -6.93
N MET A 143 -11.11 9.41 -6.83
CA MET A 143 -10.76 8.57 -7.97
C MET A 143 -11.98 8.37 -8.88
N THR A 144 -11.82 8.68 -10.17
CA THR A 144 -12.84 8.50 -11.21
C THR A 144 -12.88 7.05 -11.72
N ILE A 145 -13.94 6.70 -12.45
CA ILE A 145 -14.05 5.40 -13.12
C ILE A 145 -12.89 5.20 -14.09
N LYS A 146 -12.49 6.25 -14.82
CA LYS A 146 -11.37 6.20 -15.76
C LYS A 146 -10.05 5.87 -15.04
N ASP A 147 -9.78 6.55 -13.91
CA ASP A 147 -8.60 6.28 -13.10
C ASP A 147 -8.57 4.83 -12.62
N GLY A 148 -9.70 4.35 -12.10
CA GLY A 148 -9.82 2.98 -11.60
C GLY A 148 -9.60 1.94 -12.69
N LEU A 149 -10.13 2.12 -13.89
CA LEU A 149 -9.90 1.21 -15.01
C LEU A 149 -8.42 1.25 -15.46
N GLN A 150 -7.78 2.41 -15.46
CA GLN A 150 -6.35 2.53 -15.75
C GLN A 150 -5.51 1.79 -14.71
N ILE A 151 -5.83 1.94 -13.42
CA ILE A 151 -5.15 1.24 -12.33
C ILE A 151 -5.33 -0.28 -12.45
N LEU A 152 -6.55 -0.75 -12.70
CA LEU A 152 -6.84 -2.19 -12.80
C LEU A 152 -6.08 -2.86 -13.96
N ARG A 153 -6.00 -2.18 -15.11
CA ARG A 153 -5.30 -2.66 -16.31
C ARG A 153 -3.80 -2.39 -16.28
N GLY A 154 -3.35 -1.57 -15.35
CA GLY A 154 -1.95 -1.18 -15.19
C GLY A 154 -1.09 -2.28 -14.58
N GLY A 155 0.20 -2.00 -14.48
CA GLY A 155 1.20 -2.89 -13.87
C GLY A 155 1.06 -3.03 -12.35
N ASP A 156 2.04 -3.69 -11.77
CA ASP A 156 2.08 -4.06 -10.34
C ASP A 156 1.98 -2.88 -9.35
N PHE A 157 2.27 -1.67 -9.82
CA PHE A 157 2.33 -0.44 -9.00
C PHE A 157 1.41 0.69 -9.50
N ALA A 158 0.46 0.40 -10.40
CA ALA A 158 -0.38 1.43 -11.02
C ALA A 158 -1.22 2.23 -10.02
N ALA A 159 -1.67 1.59 -8.93
CA ALA A 159 -2.40 2.27 -7.87
C ALA A 159 -1.47 3.13 -7.01
N THR A 160 -0.28 2.63 -6.71
CA THR A 160 0.76 3.37 -5.99
C THR A 160 1.19 4.62 -6.77
N ASP A 161 1.39 4.51 -8.08
CA ASP A 161 1.74 5.63 -8.95
C ASP A 161 0.62 6.68 -8.99
N TYR A 162 -0.63 6.26 -9.06
CA TYR A 162 -1.79 7.14 -8.96
C TYR A 162 -1.78 7.90 -7.62
N LEU A 163 -1.64 7.20 -6.50
CA LEU A 163 -1.58 7.82 -5.16
C LEU A 163 -0.38 8.77 -5.05
N LYS A 164 0.78 8.36 -5.53
CA LYS A 164 1.99 9.20 -5.54
C LYS A 164 1.73 10.50 -6.28
N LYS A 165 1.18 10.42 -7.49
CA LYS A 165 0.85 11.59 -8.30
C LYS A 165 -0.14 12.54 -7.62
N THR A 166 -1.17 11.99 -6.99
CA THR A 166 -2.29 12.79 -6.45
C THR A 166 -2.06 13.31 -5.02
N THR A 167 -1.17 12.65 -4.24
CA THR A 167 -1.04 12.95 -2.81
C THR A 167 0.32 13.49 -2.39
N THR A 168 1.38 13.38 -3.22
CA THR A 168 2.75 13.77 -2.79
C THR A 168 2.81 15.19 -2.25
N LYS A 169 2.18 16.17 -2.94
CA LYS A 169 2.20 17.55 -2.47
C LYS A 169 1.55 17.71 -1.10
N VAL A 170 0.33 17.18 -0.94
CA VAL A 170 -0.42 17.28 0.33
C VAL A 170 0.31 16.55 1.46
N LEU A 171 0.90 15.40 1.16
CA LEU A 171 1.71 14.65 2.12
C LEU A 171 2.98 15.41 2.50
N THR A 172 3.67 16.04 1.55
CA THR A 172 4.85 16.86 1.83
C THR A 172 4.50 18.00 2.78
N ASP A 173 3.42 18.73 2.49
CA ASP A 173 2.95 19.84 3.32
C ASP A 173 2.56 19.40 4.73
N LYS A 174 2.04 18.17 4.87
CA LYS A 174 1.67 17.57 6.16
C LYS A 174 2.88 17.03 6.94
N PHE A 175 3.83 16.42 6.25
CA PHE A 175 5.00 15.78 6.88
C PHE A 175 6.00 16.78 7.41
N LYS A 176 6.29 17.84 6.63
CA LYS A 176 7.30 18.85 7.00
C LYS A 176 7.18 19.34 8.43
N PRO A 177 6.04 19.88 8.90
CA PRO A 177 5.95 20.41 10.26
C PRO A 177 6.07 19.31 11.35
N VAL A 178 5.61 18.11 11.09
CA VAL A 178 5.73 16.97 12.03
C VAL A 178 7.18 16.55 12.15
N ILE A 179 7.87 16.39 11.03
CA ILE A 179 9.28 16.00 10.97
C ILE A 179 10.16 17.09 11.59
N GLU A 180 9.92 18.36 11.26
CA GLU A 180 10.65 19.49 11.85
C GLU A 180 10.53 19.50 13.37
N THR A 181 9.31 19.37 13.89
CA THR A 181 9.07 19.31 15.33
C THR A 181 9.81 18.14 15.99
N ALA A 182 9.81 16.97 15.37
CA ALA A 182 10.49 15.79 15.90
C ALA A 182 12.02 15.94 15.87
N LEU A 183 12.58 16.52 14.80
CA LEU A 183 14.01 16.77 14.66
C LEU A 183 14.52 17.85 15.63
N ILE A 184 13.72 18.87 15.90
CA ILE A 184 14.04 19.92 16.90
C ILE A 184 14.11 19.31 18.31
N LYS A 185 13.15 18.45 18.68
CA LYS A 185 13.12 17.80 20.00
C LYS A 185 14.37 16.96 20.31
N THR A 186 15.07 16.52 19.27
CA THR A 186 16.30 15.70 19.41
C THR A 186 17.57 16.47 19.16
N ASP A 187 17.52 17.80 19.03
CA ASP A 187 18.63 18.67 18.60
C ASP A 187 19.28 18.29 17.26
N ALA A 188 18.67 17.33 16.54
CA ALA A 188 19.23 16.83 15.28
C ALA A 188 19.41 17.95 14.25
N THR A 189 18.44 18.84 14.12
CA THR A 189 18.49 19.95 13.17
C THR A 189 19.63 20.94 13.50
N LYS A 190 19.88 21.18 14.80
CA LYS A 190 20.94 22.08 15.22
C LYS A 190 22.32 21.48 14.90
N TYR A 191 22.58 20.27 15.33
CA TYR A 191 23.85 19.58 15.07
C TYR A 191 24.12 19.42 13.58
N TRP A 192 23.11 19.07 12.82
CA TRP A 192 23.19 18.97 11.37
C TRP A 192 23.62 20.30 10.76
N ARG A 193 22.91 21.37 11.05
CA ARG A 193 23.19 22.71 10.53
C ARG A 193 24.59 23.18 10.90
N ASP A 194 24.98 23.06 12.16
CA ASP A 194 26.27 23.54 12.66
C ASP A 194 27.43 22.80 11.97
N VAL A 195 27.35 21.46 11.89
CA VAL A 195 28.37 20.63 11.24
C VAL A 195 28.47 20.96 9.74
N PHE A 196 27.35 20.99 9.04
CA PHE A 196 27.37 21.18 7.59
C PHE A 196 27.56 22.63 7.16
N THR A 197 27.18 23.60 7.96
CA THR A 197 27.55 25.00 7.71
C THR A 197 29.07 25.18 7.77
N ALA A 198 29.73 24.61 8.76
CA ALA A 198 31.19 24.65 8.84
C ALA A 198 31.86 23.90 7.67
N TYR A 199 31.36 22.70 7.34
CA TYR A 199 31.85 21.93 6.20
C TYR A 199 31.68 22.66 4.86
N ASN A 200 30.50 23.23 4.60
CA ASN A 200 30.19 23.92 3.34
C ASN A 200 31.04 25.17 3.11
N ARG A 201 31.59 25.81 4.15
CA ARG A 201 32.54 26.92 4.00
C ARG A 201 33.87 26.50 3.39
N LEU A 202 34.23 25.23 3.55
CA LEU A 202 35.51 24.66 3.12
C LEU A 202 35.36 23.73 1.91
N SER A 203 34.16 23.27 1.61
CA SER A 203 33.88 22.29 0.56
C SER A 203 33.56 22.92 -0.77
N ARG A 204 34.13 22.34 -1.85
CA ARG A 204 33.75 22.69 -3.23
C ARG A 204 32.39 22.11 -3.65
N THR A 205 31.90 21.11 -2.92
CA THR A 205 30.60 20.48 -3.12
C THR A 205 29.79 20.63 -1.83
N PRO A 206 28.95 21.67 -1.75
CA PRO A 206 28.15 21.91 -0.53
C PRO A 206 27.12 20.79 -0.32
N VAL A 207 26.94 20.42 0.94
CA VAL A 207 25.87 19.51 1.36
C VAL A 207 24.61 20.34 1.60
N ASN A 208 23.47 19.81 1.19
CA ASN A 208 22.19 20.41 1.52
C ASN A 208 21.98 20.39 3.04
N THR A 209 21.77 21.57 3.62
CA THR A 209 21.56 21.75 5.06
C THR A 209 20.09 21.61 5.46
N ASP A 210 19.15 21.44 4.52
CA ASP A 210 17.72 21.18 4.80
C ASP A 210 17.47 19.74 5.21
N LEU A 211 17.78 19.43 6.47
CA LEU A 211 17.52 18.11 7.03
C LEU A 211 16.02 17.77 7.00
N THR A 212 15.14 18.72 7.25
CA THR A 212 13.68 18.50 7.25
C THR A 212 13.21 18.10 5.85
N GLY A 213 13.68 18.78 4.82
CA GLY A 213 13.38 18.43 3.42
C GLY A 213 13.88 17.03 3.07
N TYR A 214 15.12 16.71 3.41
CA TYR A 214 15.71 15.39 3.18
C TYR A 214 14.91 14.27 3.85
N VAL A 215 14.62 14.41 5.15
CA VAL A 215 13.86 13.38 5.89
C VAL A 215 12.43 13.26 5.36
N THR A 216 11.81 14.38 4.96
CA THR A 216 10.47 14.36 4.35
C THR A 216 10.45 13.55 3.05
N GLU A 217 11.40 13.81 2.16
CA GLU A 217 11.50 13.08 0.89
C GLU A 217 11.72 11.58 1.12
N ARG A 218 12.62 11.22 2.02
CA ARG A 218 12.91 9.83 2.36
C ARG A 218 11.73 9.13 3.03
N ALA A 219 11.03 9.80 3.92
CA ALA A 219 9.83 9.28 4.57
C ALA A 219 8.71 8.99 3.56
N LEU A 220 8.47 9.91 2.62
CA LEU A 220 7.50 9.70 1.54
C LEU A 220 7.91 8.57 0.61
N SER A 221 9.19 8.47 0.25
CA SER A 221 9.70 7.38 -0.57
C SER A 221 9.49 6.02 0.10
N GLY A 222 9.79 5.91 1.39
CA GLY A 222 9.56 4.71 2.17
C GLY A 222 8.08 4.34 2.31
N LEU A 223 7.23 5.35 2.48
CA LEU A 223 5.78 5.16 2.53
C LEU A 223 5.23 4.60 1.22
N PHE A 224 5.56 5.21 0.08
CA PHE A 224 5.12 4.72 -1.23
C PHE A 224 5.70 3.36 -1.60
N LEU A 225 6.93 3.06 -1.20
CA LEU A 225 7.49 1.72 -1.37
C LEU A 225 6.64 0.67 -0.64
N ASN A 226 6.26 0.93 0.62
CA ASN A 226 5.43 0.01 1.39
C ASN A 226 4.02 -0.13 0.82
N ILE A 227 3.40 0.95 0.34
CA ILE A 227 2.10 0.89 -0.35
C ILE A 227 2.22 0.03 -1.61
N GLY A 228 3.29 0.19 -2.38
CA GLY A 228 3.54 -0.62 -3.57
C GLY A 228 3.71 -2.11 -3.28
N LEU A 229 4.40 -2.45 -2.20
CA LEU A 229 4.52 -3.85 -1.76
C LEU A 229 3.17 -4.45 -1.34
N GLU A 230 2.31 -3.67 -0.67
CA GLU A 230 0.95 -4.11 -0.35
C GLU A 230 0.09 -4.23 -1.62
N GLU A 231 0.22 -3.31 -2.59
CA GLU A 231 -0.45 -3.42 -3.88
C GLU A 231 -0.06 -4.71 -4.60
N GLN A 232 1.24 -4.99 -4.75
CA GLN A 232 1.71 -6.23 -5.35
C GLN A 232 1.16 -7.48 -4.66
N LYS A 233 1.16 -7.45 -3.31
CA LYS A 233 0.64 -8.55 -2.51
C LYS A 233 -0.85 -8.79 -2.80
N ILE A 234 -1.67 -7.73 -2.80
CA ILE A 234 -3.10 -7.84 -3.11
C ILE A 234 -3.33 -8.35 -4.54
N ARG A 235 -2.51 -7.92 -5.50
CA ARG A 235 -2.64 -8.36 -6.90
C ARG A 235 -2.24 -9.83 -7.12
N LYS A 236 -1.26 -10.34 -6.38
CA LYS A 236 -0.62 -11.64 -6.65
C LYS A 236 -1.02 -12.75 -5.67
N ASP A 237 -1.41 -12.39 -4.44
CA ASP A 237 -1.69 -13.34 -3.38
C ASP A 237 -3.19 -13.37 -3.03
N PRO A 238 -3.91 -14.45 -3.37
CA PRO A 238 -5.32 -14.58 -3.01
C PRO A 238 -5.59 -14.50 -1.50
N ALA A 239 -4.62 -14.86 -0.65
CA ALA A 239 -4.76 -14.72 0.80
C ALA A 239 -4.76 -13.28 1.28
N ALA A 240 -4.14 -12.37 0.52
CA ALA A 240 -4.15 -10.93 0.81
C ALA A 240 -5.46 -10.24 0.38
N GLN A 241 -6.30 -10.92 -0.42
CA GLN A 241 -7.61 -10.45 -0.85
C GLN A 241 -8.65 -10.71 0.25
N VAL A 242 -8.53 -9.98 1.35
CA VAL A 242 -9.25 -10.25 2.62
C VAL A 242 -10.76 -10.01 2.55
N THR A 243 -11.28 -9.34 1.53
CA THR A 243 -12.71 -9.07 1.36
C THR A 243 -13.29 -9.80 0.15
N ALA A 244 -14.59 -10.05 0.17
CA ALA A 244 -15.29 -10.66 -0.97
C ALA A 244 -15.15 -9.80 -2.25
N LEU A 245 -15.12 -8.48 -2.11
CA LEU A 245 -14.97 -7.56 -3.22
C LEU A 245 -13.55 -7.59 -3.81
N LEU A 246 -12.51 -7.65 -2.97
CA LEU A 246 -11.12 -7.83 -3.43
C LEU A 246 -10.95 -9.14 -4.19
N LYS A 247 -11.52 -10.24 -3.70
CA LYS A 247 -11.52 -11.53 -4.39
C LYS A 247 -12.22 -11.46 -5.75
N LYS A 248 -13.32 -10.71 -5.83
CA LYS A 248 -14.06 -10.52 -7.08
C LYS A 248 -13.26 -9.74 -8.13
N VAL A 249 -12.56 -8.69 -7.72
CA VAL A 249 -11.83 -7.78 -8.63
C VAL A 249 -10.46 -8.35 -9.03
N PHE A 250 -9.73 -8.95 -8.12
CA PHE A 250 -8.35 -9.41 -8.34
C PHE A 250 -8.21 -10.93 -8.47
N GLY A 251 -9.17 -11.72 -8.01
CA GLY A 251 -9.13 -13.18 -8.07
C GLY A 251 -9.60 -13.78 -9.40
N SER A 252 -10.05 -12.97 -10.34
CA SER A 252 -10.57 -13.40 -11.65
C SER A 252 -9.55 -13.31 -12.80
N LYS A 253 -8.25 -13.35 -12.47
CA LYS A 253 -7.17 -13.42 -13.48
C LYS A 253 -6.80 -14.85 -13.77
#